data_73e756ae001e74e1f3d0e58062a7e74a
#
_entry.id   73e756ae001e74e1f3d0e58062a7e74a
#
_cell.length_a   1.000
_cell.length_b   1.000
_cell.length_c   1.000
_cell.angle_alpha   90.00
_cell.angle_beta   90.00
_cell.angle_gamma   90.00
#
_symmetry.space_group_name_H-M   'P 1'
#
loop_
_entity.id
_entity.type
_entity.pdbx_description
1 polymer ?
#
loop_
_entity_poly.entity_id
_entity_poly.type
_entity_poly.pdbx_seq_one_letter_code
_entity_poly.pdbx_strand_id
1 'polypeptide(L)'
;MKQIEVDRIVDPIISSDGAGVKLKRSIGVDPDYLDPFLMLDEFGSENKDDYVGGFPPHPHRGIETVTYMLSGDFEHKDSAGGEGRMTAGDVQWMKTGSGIIHSEMPAMKEGKLHGFQLWINMPAKLKMSKPNYIYIDAEQMESLSLIHISEPTRPY
;
A
#
# COMPACT_ATOMS: atom_id res chain seq x y z
N MET A 1 24.57 -10.35 20.49
CA MET A 1 23.51 -9.87 19.56
C MET A 1 22.18 -10.37 20.13
N LYS A 2 21.15 -9.51 20.25
CA LYS A 2 19.81 -9.97 20.56
C LYS A 2 19.27 -10.69 19.33
N GLN A 3 18.88 -11.95 19.48
CA GLN A 3 18.23 -12.72 18.43
C GLN A 3 16.85 -12.10 18.17
N ILE A 4 16.51 -11.85 16.90
CA ILE A 4 15.16 -11.41 16.53
C ILE A 4 14.30 -12.66 16.51
N GLU A 5 13.24 -12.64 17.31
CA GLU A 5 12.26 -13.72 17.38
C GLU A 5 10.93 -13.25 16.79
N VAL A 6 10.16 -14.16 16.22
CA VAL A 6 8.79 -13.89 15.78
C VAL A 6 7.92 -13.77 17.02
N ASP A 7 7.37 -12.58 17.26
CA ASP A 7 6.51 -12.32 18.40
C ASP A 7 5.10 -12.89 18.17
N ARG A 8 4.57 -12.70 16.95
CA ARG A 8 3.20 -13.10 16.63
C ARG A 8 3.04 -13.42 15.14
N ILE A 9 2.26 -14.44 14.84
CA ILE A 9 1.74 -14.74 13.50
C ILE A 9 0.25 -14.42 13.50
N VAL A 10 -0.21 -13.67 12.51
CA VAL A 10 -1.61 -13.26 12.36
C VAL A 10 -2.14 -13.79 11.04
N ASP A 11 -3.24 -14.55 11.12
CA ASP A 11 -3.96 -14.98 9.92
C ASP A 11 -4.75 -13.80 9.33
N PRO A 12 -4.66 -13.54 8.03
CA PRO A 12 -5.39 -12.45 7.41
C PRO A 12 -6.90 -12.72 7.38
N ILE A 13 -7.68 -11.66 7.55
CA ILE A 13 -9.13 -11.72 7.40
C ILE A 13 -9.51 -11.45 5.94
N ILE A 14 -10.37 -12.28 5.38
CA ILE A 14 -10.96 -12.05 4.07
C ILE A 14 -11.94 -10.88 4.17
N SER A 15 -11.77 -9.88 3.31
CA SER A 15 -12.56 -8.66 3.28
C SER A 15 -12.79 -8.21 1.83
N SER A 16 -13.50 -7.11 1.66
CA SER A 16 -13.60 -6.40 0.40
C SER A 16 -13.65 -4.90 0.65
N ASP A 17 -13.13 -4.11 -0.27
CA ASP A 17 -13.14 -2.65 -0.22
C ASP A 17 -13.33 -2.04 -1.62
N GLY A 18 -13.40 -0.72 -1.71
CA GLY A 18 -13.66 -0.04 -2.97
C GLY A 18 -14.98 -0.47 -3.59
N ALA A 19 -14.98 -0.71 -4.89
CA ALA A 19 -16.15 -1.23 -5.61
C ALA A 19 -16.14 -2.77 -5.72
N GLY A 20 -15.89 -3.43 -4.59
CA GLY A 20 -15.95 -4.90 -4.46
C GLY A 20 -14.62 -5.62 -4.70
N VAL A 21 -13.51 -4.93 -4.58
CA VAL A 21 -12.18 -5.55 -4.64
C VAL A 21 -11.99 -6.50 -3.45
N LYS A 22 -11.69 -7.77 -3.73
CA LYS A 22 -11.42 -8.76 -2.68
C LYS A 22 -10.03 -8.58 -2.09
N LEU A 23 -9.94 -8.62 -0.78
CA LEU A 23 -8.72 -8.37 0.00
C LEU A 23 -8.50 -9.46 1.04
N LYS A 24 -7.24 -9.56 1.47
CA LYS A 24 -6.84 -10.22 2.70
C LYS A 24 -6.19 -9.18 3.61
N ARG A 25 -6.83 -8.85 4.72
CA ARG A 25 -6.36 -7.84 5.69
C ARG A 25 -5.57 -8.48 6.81
N SER A 26 -4.29 -8.14 6.93
CA SER A 26 -3.37 -8.65 7.96
C SER A 26 -3.17 -7.68 9.12
N ILE A 27 -3.20 -6.37 8.87
CA ILE A 27 -3.15 -5.29 9.86
C ILE A 27 -4.44 -4.48 9.75
N GLY A 28 -4.94 -3.96 10.87
CA GLY A 28 -6.19 -3.19 10.93
C GLY A 28 -7.36 -4.00 11.48
N VAL A 29 -7.08 -5.20 11.95
CA VAL A 29 -8.03 -6.07 12.67
C VAL A 29 -8.00 -5.79 14.17
N ASP A 30 -6.82 -5.47 14.70
CA ASP A 30 -6.58 -5.07 16.08
C ASP A 30 -5.92 -3.67 16.05
N PRO A 31 -6.67 -2.59 16.29
CA PRO A 31 -6.27 -1.24 15.94
C PRO A 31 -5.05 -0.69 16.71
N ASP A 32 -4.75 -1.25 17.87
CA ASP A 32 -3.76 -0.66 18.78
C ASP A 32 -2.38 -1.34 18.75
N TYR A 33 -2.23 -2.39 17.93
CA TYR A 33 -1.09 -3.28 18.06
C TYR A 33 0.18 -2.83 17.33
N LEU A 34 0.07 -2.14 16.22
CA LEU A 34 1.20 -1.88 15.32
C LEU A 34 1.36 -0.40 14.90
N ASP A 35 0.87 0.57 15.69
CA ASP A 35 1.13 2.00 15.35
C ASP A 35 2.64 2.20 15.08
N PRO A 36 3.04 2.83 14.01
CA PRO A 36 2.22 3.64 13.08
C PRO A 36 1.54 2.87 11.92
N PHE A 37 1.62 1.55 11.85
CA PHE A 37 1.00 0.77 10.78
C PHE A 37 -0.49 0.53 11.10
N LEU A 38 -1.36 1.15 10.30
CA LEU A 38 -2.81 1.14 10.53
C LEU A 38 -3.52 0.02 9.80
N MET A 39 -3.03 -0.35 8.63
CA MET A 39 -3.67 -1.34 7.77
C MET A 39 -2.64 -1.94 6.81
N LEU A 40 -2.71 -3.25 6.60
CA LEU A 40 -2.04 -3.95 5.50
C LEU A 40 -3.04 -4.87 4.82
N ASP A 41 -3.32 -4.56 3.56
CA ASP A 41 -4.17 -5.34 2.69
C ASP A 41 -3.36 -5.97 1.55
N GLU A 42 -3.57 -7.25 1.31
CA GLU A 42 -3.21 -7.94 0.08
C GLU A 42 -4.45 -7.97 -0.82
N PHE A 43 -4.35 -7.41 -2.01
CA PHE A 43 -5.35 -7.60 -3.06
C PHE A 43 -4.74 -8.48 -4.16
N GLY A 44 -5.48 -9.50 -4.57
CA GLY A 44 -4.93 -10.41 -5.57
C GLY A 44 -5.95 -11.44 -6.05
N SER A 45 -6.19 -11.44 -7.37
CA SER A 45 -7.02 -12.44 -8.03
C SER A 45 -6.67 -12.56 -9.52
N GLU A 46 -6.90 -13.74 -10.07
CA GLU A 46 -6.92 -14.00 -11.51
C GLU A 46 -8.34 -13.81 -12.09
N ASN A 47 -9.34 -13.79 -11.20
CA ASN A 47 -10.73 -13.54 -11.60
C ASN A 47 -10.97 -12.02 -11.64
N LYS A 48 -11.25 -11.52 -12.84
CA LYS A 48 -11.53 -10.11 -13.10
C LYS A 48 -12.64 -9.53 -12.21
N ASP A 49 -13.67 -10.30 -11.92
CA ASP A 49 -14.82 -9.83 -11.13
C ASP A 49 -14.44 -9.51 -9.69
N ASP A 50 -13.29 -9.99 -9.21
CA ASP A 50 -12.79 -9.75 -7.87
C ASP A 50 -12.05 -8.41 -7.73
N TYR A 51 -11.69 -7.73 -8.85
CA TYR A 51 -10.90 -6.51 -8.80
C TYR A 51 -11.33 -5.40 -9.79
N VAL A 52 -12.13 -5.72 -10.82
CA VAL A 52 -12.43 -4.78 -11.92
C VAL A 52 -13.08 -3.48 -11.47
N GLY A 53 -13.81 -3.50 -10.36
CA GLY A 53 -14.43 -2.31 -9.78
C GLY A 53 -13.43 -1.29 -9.26
N GLY A 54 -12.23 -1.73 -8.92
CA GLY A 54 -11.17 -0.88 -8.39
C GLY A 54 -11.56 -0.11 -7.13
N PHE A 55 -10.85 0.98 -6.91
CA PHE A 55 -11.15 1.93 -5.84
C PHE A 55 -11.53 3.28 -6.47
N PRO A 56 -12.84 3.52 -6.71
CA PRO A 56 -13.34 4.78 -7.24
C PRO A 56 -12.98 5.98 -6.35
N PRO A 57 -13.20 7.23 -6.78
CA PRO A 57 -12.80 8.41 -6.02
C PRO A 57 -13.25 8.37 -4.57
N HIS A 58 -12.29 8.40 -3.65
CA HIS A 58 -12.49 8.38 -2.20
C HIS A 58 -11.45 9.26 -1.48
N PRO A 59 -11.75 9.78 -0.28
CA PRO A 59 -10.87 10.68 0.44
C PRO A 59 -9.96 9.96 1.44
N HIS A 60 -8.76 10.52 1.62
CA HIS A 60 -7.88 10.22 2.76
C HIS A 60 -7.38 11.49 3.42
N ARG A 61 -7.08 11.42 4.73
CA ARG A 61 -6.51 12.53 5.50
C ARG A 61 -5.67 12.03 6.66
N GLY A 62 -4.49 12.62 6.82
CA GLY A 62 -3.64 12.42 8.00
C GLY A 62 -2.98 11.05 8.09
N ILE A 63 -2.91 10.33 6.99
CA ILE A 63 -2.22 9.06 6.83
C ILE A 63 -1.30 9.10 5.60
N GLU A 64 -0.43 8.13 5.48
CA GLU A 64 0.27 7.82 4.25
C GLU A 64 -0.20 6.46 3.75
N THR A 65 -0.34 6.31 2.43
CA THR A 65 -0.66 5.04 1.78
C THR A 65 0.50 4.63 0.89
N VAL A 66 0.90 3.37 0.97
CA VAL A 66 1.95 2.79 0.12
C VAL A 66 1.35 1.60 -0.60
N THR A 67 1.33 1.66 -1.93
CA THR A 67 0.90 0.54 -2.78
C THR A 67 2.13 -0.07 -3.44
N TYR A 68 2.29 -1.38 -3.35
CA TYR A 68 3.33 -2.16 -4.02
C TYR A 68 2.70 -3.19 -4.94
N MET A 69 3.05 -3.14 -6.21
CA MET A 69 2.52 -4.03 -7.23
C MET A 69 3.41 -5.27 -7.43
N LEU A 70 2.82 -6.45 -7.37
CA LEU A 70 3.47 -7.73 -7.72
C LEU A 70 3.12 -8.18 -9.14
N SER A 71 1.91 -7.88 -9.60
CA SER A 71 1.48 -8.14 -10.98
C SER A 71 0.25 -7.31 -11.33
N GLY A 72 0.04 -7.15 -12.63
CA GLY A 72 -1.07 -6.37 -13.15
C GLY A 72 -0.67 -4.91 -13.39
N ASP A 73 -1.71 -4.10 -13.59
CA ASP A 73 -1.58 -2.74 -14.08
C ASP A 73 -2.65 -1.88 -13.43
N PHE A 74 -2.22 -0.82 -12.74
CA PHE A 74 -3.07 -0.03 -11.85
C PHE A 74 -2.84 1.46 -12.06
N GLU A 75 -3.89 2.22 -12.35
CA GLU A 75 -3.84 3.67 -12.52
C GLU A 75 -4.26 4.40 -11.24
N HIS A 76 -3.46 5.39 -10.86
CA HIS A 76 -3.77 6.36 -9.80
C HIS A 76 -4.06 7.73 -10.40
N LYS A 77 -5.07 8.41 -9.85
CA LYS A 77 -5.34 9.84 -10.10
C LYS A 77 -5.80 10.50 -8.82
N ASP A 78 -5.33 11.74 -8.57
CA ASP A 78 -5.70 12.46 -7.35
C ASP A 78 -6.04 13.94 -7.57
N SER A 79 -6.67 14.53 -6.56
CA SER A 79 -7.12 15.92 -6.56
C SER A 79 -6.00 16.96 -6.40
N ALA A 80 -4.77 16.53 -6.12
CA ALA A 80 -3.60 17.40 -6.04
C ALA A 80 -2.82 17.48 -7.37
N GLY A 81 -3.28 16.74 -8.38
CA GLY A 81 -2.68 16.65 -9.71
C GLY A 81 -1.65 15.53 -9.85
N GLY A 82 -1.60 14.61 -8.88
CA GLY A 82 -0.85 13.37 -8.99
C GLY A 82 -1.57 12.39 -9.92
N GLU A 83 -0.81 11.79 -10.81
CA GLU A 83 -1.25 10.66 -11.63
C GLU A 83 -0.08 9.73 -11.91
N GLY A 84 -0.37 8.45 -12.05
CA GLY A 84 0.62 7.43 -12.33
C GLY A 84 0.01 6.12 -12.73
N ARG A 85 0.79 5.31 -13.42
CA ARG A 85 0.45 3.95 -13.79
C ARG A 85 1.51 3.02 -13.23
N MET A 86 1.10 2.09 -12.39
CA MET A 86 1.96 1.12 -11.74
C MET A 86 1.86 -0.21 -12.44
N THR A 87 3.01 -0.83 -12.64
CA THR A 87 3.15 -2.22 -13.11
C THR A 87 3.89 -3.06 -12.05
N ALA A 88 4.19 -4.31 -12.39
CA ALA A 88 4.87 -5.20 -11.46
C ALA A 88 6.24 -4.66 -11.00
N GLY A 89 6.45 -4.59 -9.69
CA GLY A 89 7.64 -4.08 -9.03
C GLY A 89 7.56 -2.61 -8.63
N ASP A 90 6.60 -1.86 -9.16
CA ASP A 90 6.45 -0.44 -8.86
C ASP A 90 5.85 -0.20 -7.48
N VAL A 91 6.20 0.96 -6.92
CA VAL A 91 5.64 1.47 -5.67
C VAL A 91 5.05 2.86 -5.88
N GLN A 92 3.89 3.08 -5.32
CA GLN A 92 3.39 4.44 -5.13
C GLN A 92 3.32 4.75 -3.64
N TRP A 93 3.72 5.97 -3.29
CA TRP A 93 3.64 6.47 -1.93
C TRP A 93 2.88 7.80 -1.94
N MET A 94 1.70 7.80 -1.32
CA MET A 94 0.86 8.98 -1.22
C MET A 94 0.80 9.46 0.23
N LYS A 95 1.31 10.66 0.46
CA LYS A 95 1.17 11.40 1.71
C LYS A 95 -0.10 12.22 1.64
N THR A 96 -1.11 11.88 2.43
CA THR A 96 -2.43 12.52 2.31
C THR A 96 -2.53 13.87 3.01
N GLY A 97 -1.75 14.09 4.07
CA GLY A 97 -1.66 15.37 4.76
C GLY A 97 -3.03 15.94 5.15
N SER A 98 -3.30 17.17 4.74
CA SER A 98 -4.55 17.89 5.04
C SER A 98 -5.79 17.35 4.33
N GLY A 99 -5.61 16.46 3.38
CA GLY A 99 -6.67 15.76 2.66
C GLY A 99 -6.40 15.68 1.16
N ILE A 100 -6.76 14.54 0.60
CA ILE A 100 -6.69 14.25 -0.83
C ILE A 100 -7.85 13.33 -1.21
N ILE A 101 -8.40 13.52 -2.40
CA ILE A 101 -9.34 12.59 -3.02
C ILE A 101 -8.58 11.89 -4.13
N HIS A 102 -8.58 10.57 -4.16
CA HIS A 102 -7.94 9.81 -5.21
C HIS A 102 -8.76 8.61 -5.66
N SER A 103 -8.36 8.05 -6.79
CA SER A 103 -8.87 6.79 -7.32
C SER A 103 -7.72 5.90 -7.74
N GLU A 104 -7.93 4.59 -7.59
CA GLU A 104 -7.00 3.57 -8.02
C GLU A 104 -7.78 2.53 -8.83
N MET A 105 -7.53 2.48 -10.14
CA MET A 105 -8.32 1.69 -11.07
C MET A 105 -7.45 0.69 -11.82
N PRO A 106 -7.88 -0.59 -11.95
CA PRO A 106 -7.19 -1.53 -12.83
C PRO A 106 -7.15 -0.99 -14.26
N ALA A 107 -5.95 -0.90 -14.84
CA ALA A 107 -5.74 -0.47 -16.23
C ALA A 107 -5.64 -1.65 -17.20
N MET A 108 -5.88 -2.86 -16.69
CA MET A 108 -5.85 -4.11 -17.45
C MET A 108 -7.26 -4.65 -17.68
N LYS A 109 -7.46 -5.39 -18.78
CA LYS A 109 -8.75 -5.99 -19.12
C LYS A 109 -8.90 -7.42 -18.62
N GLU A 110 -7.80 -8.12 -18.43
CA GLU A 110 -7.73 -9.54 -18.02
C GLU A 110 -6.35 -9.82 -17.41
N GLY A 111 -6.20 -10.94 -16.75
CA GLY A 111 -4.97 -11.38 -16.12
C GLY A 111 -5.00 -11.22 -14.61
N LYS A 112 -3.87 -11.48 -13.97
CA LYS A 112 -3.74 -11.40 -12.52
C LYS A 112 -3.44 -9.98 -12.07
N LEU A 113 -4.30 -9.42 -11.22
CA LEU A 113 -3.97 -8.25 -10.41
C LEU A 113 -3.45 -8.73 -9.04
N HIS A 114 -2.30 -8.24 -8.58
CA HIS A 114 -1.77 -8.60 -7.27
C HIS A 114 -0.87 -7.51 -6.71
N GLY A 115 -1.11 -7.13 -5.47
CA GLY A 115 -0.30 -6.14 -4.77
C GLY A 115 -0.68 -6.02 -3.30
N PHE A 116 0.00 -5.10 -2.64
CA PHE A 116 -0.24 -4.77 -1.23
C PHE A 116 -0.52 -3.28 -1.09
N GLN A 117 -1.37 -2.94 -0.13
CA GLN A 117 -1.57 -1.57 0.32
C GLN A 117 -1.31 -1.49 1.83
N LEU A 118 -0.36 -0.63 2.21
CA LEU A 118 -0.02 -0.33 3.59
C LEU A 118 -0.49 1.09 3.94
N TRP A 119 -1.19 1.25 5.06
CA TRP A 119 -1.51 2.55 5.63
C TRP A 119 -0.62 2.83 6.85
N ILE A 120 -0.04 4.03 6.86
CA ILE A 120 0.88 4.48 7.90
C ILE A 120 0.30 5.73 8.56
N ASN A 121 0.20 5.75 9.88
CA ASN A 121 -0.25 6.92 10.62
C ASN A 121 0.78 8.05 10.54
N MET A 122 0.33 9.24 10.19
CA MET A 122 1.20 10.41 10.21
C MET A 122 1.33 10.97 11.63
N PRO A 123 2.52 11.45 12.02
CA PRO A 123 2.67 12.23 13.25
C PRO A 123 1.71 13.42 13.27
N ALA A 124 1.14 13.74 14.44
CA ALA A 124 0.13 14.80 14.60
C ALA A 124 0.54 16.14 13.93
N LYS A 125 1.82 16.53 14.08
CA LYS A 125 2.38 17.76 13.49
C LYS A 125 2.37 17.78 11.95
N LEU A 126 2.28 16.62 11.29
CA LEU A 126 2.32 16.48 9.84
C LEU A 126 0.95 16.22 9.23
N LYS A 127 -0.08 15.90 10.04
CA LYS A 127 -1.43 15.57 9.55
C LYS A 127 -2.10 16.67 8.71
N MET A 128 -1.67 17.92 8.89
CA MET A 128 -2.18 19.08 8.12
C MET A 128 -1.18 19.58 7.08
N SER A 129 -0.12 18.82 6.77
CA SER A 129 0.82 19.18 5.70
C SER A 129 0.18 19.08 4.32
N LYS A 130 0.82 19.71 3.32
CA LYS A 130 0.37 19.58 1.92
C LYS A 130 0.46 18.13 1.46
N PRO A 131 -0.55 17.62 0.75
CA PRO A 131 -0.49 16.30 0.10
C PRO A 131 0.68 16.18 -0.88
N ASN A 132 1.20 14.98 -1.03
CA ASN A 132 2.27 14.67 -1.97
C ASN A 132 2.11 13.25 -2.51
N TYR A 133 2.43 13.06 -3.78
CA TYR A 133 2.45 11.78 -4.47
C TYR A 133 3.86 11.49 -4.95
N ILE A 134 4.35 10.28 -4.71
CA ILE A 134 5.66 9.79 -5.13
C ILE A 134 5.45 8.47 -5.85
N TYR A 135 5.91 8.42 -7.09
CA TYR A 135 6.02 7.18 -7.86
C TYR A 135 7.46 6.70 -7.84
N ILE A 136 7.65 5.42 -7.57
CA ILE A 136 8.96 4.76 -7.54
C ILE A 136 8.89 3.59 -8.52
N ASP A 137 9.62 3.73 -9.61
CA ASP A 137 9.76 2.70 -10.63
C ASP A 137 10.53 1.49 -10.07
N ALA A 138 10.18 0.29 -10.52
CA ALA A 138 10.84 -0.96 -10.12
C ALA A 138 12.36 -0.93 -10.30
N GLU A 139 12.85 -0.23 -11.34
CA GLU A 139 14.30 -0.09 -11.60
C GLU A 139 15.03 0.77 -10.56
N GLN A 140 14.29 1.60 -9.80
CA GLN A 140 14.82 2.44 -8.72
C GLN A 140 14.89 1.70 -7.38
N MET A 141 14.30 0.50 -7.30
CA MET A 141 14.25 -0.29 -6.08
C MET A 141 15.53 -1.11 -5.92
N GLU A 142 16.20 -0.94 -4.77
CA GLU A 142 17.33 -1.80 -4.43
C GLU A 142 16.85 -3.20 -4.00
N SER A 143 17.41 -4.23 -4.62
CA SER A 143 17.15 -5.61 -4.19
C SER A 143 18.09 -5.96 -3.04
N LEU A 144 17.52 -6.13 -1.85
CA LEU A 144 18.25 -6.58 -0.66
C LEU A 144 17.99 -8.06 -0.41
N SER A 145 19.04 -8.82 -0.13
CA SER A 145 18.87 -10.20 0.33
C SER A 145 18.40 -10.23 1.79
N LEU A 146 17.75 -11.32 2.20
CA LEU A 146 17.36 -11.53 3.60
C LEU A 146 18.54 -11.49 4.57
N ILE A 147 19.76 -11.84 4.11
CA ILE A 147 21.00 -11.74 4.89
C ILE A 147 21.30 -10.28 5.24
N HIS A 148 21.07 -9.34 4.32
CA HIS A 148 21.28 -7.91 4.56
C HIS A 148 20.19 -7.29 5.46
N ILE A 149 18.99 -7.84 5.47
CA ILE A 149 17.88 -7.38 6.32
C ILE A 149 18.11 -7.81 7.78
N SER A 150 18.76 -8.95 7.99
CA SER A 150 19.04 -9.50 9.33
C SER A 150 20.33 -8.98 9.97
N GLU A 151 21.20 -8.30 9.23
CA GLU A 151 22.41 -7.68 9.80
C GLU A 151 22.04 -6.39 10.54
N PRO A 152 22.57 -6.17 11.77
CA PRO A 152 22.40 -4.91 12.45
C PRO A 152 23.02 -3.81 11.59
N THR A 153 22.20 -2.87 11.19
CA THR A 153 22.56 -1.71 10.39
C THR A 153 23.90 -1.11 10.83
N ARG A 154 24.77 -0.84 9.86
CA ARG A 154 25.95 0.00 10.10
C ARG A 154 25.48 1.32 10.70
N PRO A 155 26.09 1.82 11.78
CA PRO A 155 25.84 3.16 12.25
C PRO A 155 26.24 4.12 11.13
N TYR A 156 25.30 4.99 10.74
CA TYR A 156 25.57 6.13 9.87
C TYR A 156 26.37 7.18 10.60
#